data_dd207405067f4cc3c75a785eed602f7c
#
_entry.id   dd207405067f4cc3c75a785eed602f7c
#
_cell.length_a   1.000
_cell.length_b   1.000
_cell.length_c   1.000
_cell.angle_alpha   90.00
_cell.angle_beta   90.00
_cell.angle_gamma   90.00
#
_symmetry.space_group_name_H-M   'P 1'
#
loop_
_entity.id
_entity.type
_entity.pdbx_description
1 polymer ?
#
loop_
_entity_poly.entity_id
_entity_poly.type
_entity_poly.pdbx_seq_one_letter_code
_entity_poly.pdbx_strand_id
1 'polypeptide(L)'
;MQIFDALHADALHGQGSANSSLEQARERADSAQFSDKLKEAQQALASEKGQKTQTSAEEAAANRKLMDACKGFETMFLDLMYRQMRQTVPKSTLFGHDNTDEILESMRDSALVEKMSEAGGIGLAKTLYDQLQREAHSKKVKA
;
A
#
# COMPACT_ATOMS: atom_id res chain seq x y z
N MET A 1 28.64 42.60 -17.13
CA MET A 1 28.18 42.14 -15.82
C MET A 1 26.86 41.43 -15.95
N GLN A 2 26.73 40.47 -16.88
CA GLN A 2 25.48 39.70 -17.18
C GLN A 2 25.72 38.19 -17.39
N ILE A 3 26.79 37.63 -16.91
CA ILE A 3 27.13 36.20 -17.10
C ILE A 3 26.79 35.36 -15.85
N PHE A 4 26.48 35.96 -14.73
CA PHE A 4 26.17 35.25 -13.48
C PHE A 4 24.70 34.90 -13.29
N ASP A 5 23.77 35.52 -14.04
CA ASP A 5 22.33 35.23 -13.92
C ASP A 5 21.88 33.95 -14.66
N ALA A 6 22.63 33.54 -15.69
CA ALA A 6 22.26 32.36 -16.47
C ALA A 6 22.61 31.00 -15.77
N LEU A 7 23.59 31.02 -14.85
CA LEU A 7 24.02 29.79 -14.16
C LEU A 7 23.17 29.42 -12.94
N HIS A 8 22.35 30.35 -12.43
CA HIS A 8 21.48 30.08 -11.27
C HIS A 8 20.09 29.59 -11.66
N ALA A 9 19.64 29.84 -12.88
CA ALA A 9 18.34 29.42 -13.36
C ALA A 9 18.30 27.92 -13.74
N ASP A 10 19.43 27.36 -14.16
CA ASP A 10 19.51 25.98 -14.61
C ASP A 10 19.59 24.94 -13.45
N ALA A 11 20.15 25.37 -12.31
CA ALA A 11 20.26 24.54 -11.12
C ALA A 11 18.90 24.33 -10.38
N LEU A 12 17.96 25.27 -10.54
CA LEU A 12 16.64 25.19 -9.90
C LEU A 12 15.62 24.36 -10.70
N HIS A 13 15.86 24.16 -12.01
CA HIS A 13 14.95 23.33 -12.85
C HIS A 13 15.26 21.82 -12.77
N GLY A 14 16.46 21.44 -12.34
CA GLY A 14 16.85 20.01 -12.23
C GLY A 14 16.30 19.29 -11.01
N GLN A 15 15.99 19.99 -9.94
CA GLN A 15 15.52 19.35 -8.70
C GLN A 15 14.02 19.01 -8.72
N GLY A 16 13.21 19.75 -9.44
CA GLY A 16 11.78 19.45 -9.59
C GLY A 16 11.50 18.18 -10.43
N SER A 17 12.38 17.90 -11.39
CA SER A 17 12.22 16.74 -12.28
C SER A 17 12.64 15.41 -11.62
N ALA A 18 13.63 15.44 -10.75
CA ALA A 18 14.11 14.24 -10.04
C ALA A 18 13.10 13.77 -8.98
N ASN A 19 12.45 14.68 -8.27
CA ASN A 19 11.43 14.35 -7.28
C ASN A 19 10.14 13.79 -7.93
N SER A 20 9.72 14.36 -9.06
CA SER A 20 8.55 13.85 -9.79
C SER A 20 8.79 12.45 -10.39
N SER A 21 10.00 12.14 -10.82
CA SER A 21 10.34 10.81 -11.33
C SER A 21 10.42 9.76 -10.22
N LEU A 22 10.85 10.13 -9.02
CA LEU A 22 10.84 9.25 -7.84
C LEU A 22 9.42 9.01 -7.32
N GLU A 23 8.56 10.02 -7.29
CA GLU A 23 7.15 9.84 -6.96
C GLU A 23 6.44 8.93 -7.95
N GLN A 24 6.63 9.14 -9.25
CA GLN A 24 6.07 8.24 -10.27
C GLN A 24 6.61 6.81 -10.18
N ALA A 25 7.88 6.63 -9.84
CA ALA A 25 8.44 5.31 -9.63
C ALA A 25 7.84 4.60 -8.40
N ARG A 26 7.59 5.35 -7.32
CA ARG A 26 6.89 4.84 -6.12
C ARG A 26 5.45 4.48 -6.42
N GLU A 27 4.69 5.33 -7.10
CA GLU A 27 3.30 5.04 -7.50
C GLU A 27 3.20 3.78 -8.38
N ARG A 28 4.16 3.60 -9.30
CA ARG A 28 4.23 2.37 -10.11
C ARG A 28 4.58 1.14 -9.30
N ALA A 29 5.49 1.26 -8.33
CA ALA A 29 5.82 0.17 -7.42
C ALA A 29 4.64 -0.21 -6.52
N ASP A 30 3.93 0.78 -5.99
CA ASP A 30 2.75 0.58 -5.15
C ASP A 30 1.60 -0.05 -5.95
N SER A 31 1.37 0.39 -7.19
CA SER A 31 0.36 -0.20 -8.07
C SER A 31 0.70 -1.65 -8.48
N ALA A 32 1.98 -1.96 -8.68
CA ALA A 32 2.43 -3.32 -8.95
C ALA A 32 2.22 -4.23 -7.74
N GLN A 33 2.61 -3.78 -6.54
CA GLN A 33 2.36 -4.53 -5.30
C GLN A 33 0.88 -4.75 -5.04
N PHE A 34 0.05 -3.75 -5.33
CA PHE A 34 -1.40 -3.86 -5.22
C PHE A 34 -1.94 -4.93 -6.18
N SER A 35 -1.50 -4.93 -7.43
CA SER A 35 -1.94 -5.92 -8.41
C SER A 35 -1.50 -7.34 -8.05
N ASP A 36 -0.31 -7.49 -7.46
CA ASP A 36 0.20 -8.79 -7.03
C ASP A 36 -0.57 -9.32 -5.81
N LYS A 37 -0.88 -8.47 -4.84
CA LYS A 37 -1.73 -8.82 -3.70
C LYS A 37 -3.16 -9.15 -4.13
N LEU A 38 -3.69 -8.45 -5.12
CA LEU A 38 -5.01 -8.76 -5.68
C LEU A 38 -5.00 -10.14 -6.37
N LYS A 39 -3.96 -10.44 -7.15
CA LYS A 39 -3.79 -11.75 -7.78
C LYS A 39 -3.65 -12.87 -6.76
N GLU A 40 -2.85 -12.65 -5.71
CA GLU A 40 -2.69 -13.61 -4.62
C GLU A 40 -4.02 -13.90 -3.92
N ALA A 41 -4.81 -12.87 -3.63
CA ALA A 41 -6.15 -13.03 -3.07
C ALA A 41 -7.11 -13.76 -4.02
N GLN A 42 -7.05 -13.46 -5.32
CA GLN A 42 -7.86 -14.14 -6.35
C GLN A 42 -7.43 -15.60 -6.54
N GLN A 43 -6.13 -15.89 -6.49
CA GLN A 43 -5.61 -17.25 -6.57
C GLN A 43 -5.98 -18.07 -5.34
N ALA A 44 -5.96 -17.47 -4.15
CA ALA A 44 -6.44 -18.11 -2.93
C ALA A 44 -7.92 -18.51 -3.05
N LEU A 45 -8.75 -17.62 -3.59
CA LEU A 45 -10.18 -17.91 -3.88
C LEU A 45 -10.38 -18.94 -5.00
N ALA A 46 -9.52 -18.92 -6.03
CA ALA A 46 -9.61 -19.87 -7.15
C ALA A 46 -9.17 -21.28 -6.75
N SER A 47 -8.22 -21.40 -5.84
CA SER A 47 -7.74 -22.69 -5.29
C SER A 47 -8.83 -23.41 -4.50
N GLU A 48 -9.75 -22.67 -3.87
CA GLU A 48 -10.92 -23.25 -3.20
C GLU A 48 -11.92 -23.88 -4.19
N LYS A 49 -11.94 -23.43 -5.45
CA LYS A 49 -12.89 -23.95 -6.46
C LYS A 49 -12.55 -25.31 -7.03
N GLY A 50 -11.33 -25.80 -6.88
CA GLY A 50 -10.80 -26.98 -7.58
C GLY A 50 -10.87 -28.30 -6.81
N GLN A 51 -11.12 -28.31 -5.52
CA GLN A 51 -11.03 -29.52 -4.72
C GLN A 51 -12.28 -29.78 -3.89
N LYS A 52 -13.10 -30.71 -4.36
CA LYS A 52 -14.35 -31.18 -3.74
C LYS A 52 -14.16 -32.03 -2.46
N THR A 53 -12.94 -32.17 -1.96
CA THR A 53 -12.60 -32.91 -0.73
C THR A 53 -11.49 -32.22 0.02
N GLN A 54 -11.75 -31.00 0.49
CA GLN A 54 -10.82 -30.33 1.40
C GLN A 54 -11.07 -30.83 2.83
N THR A 55 -10.00 -31.29 3.49
CA THR A 55 -10.03 -31.57 4.91
C THR A 55 -10.21 -30.26 5.68
N SER A 56 -10.83 -30.30 6.86
CA SER A 56 -11.06 -29.08 7.69
C SER A 56 -9.78 -28.28 7.96
N ALA A 57 -8.62 -28.93 7.90
CA ALA A 57 -7.30 -28.29 8.06
C ALA A 57 -6.92 -27.45 6.83
N GLU A 58 -7.27 -27.88 5.62
CA GLU A 58 -6.98 -27.13 4.38
C GLU A 58 -7.88 -25.90 4.27
N GLU A 59 -9.16 -26.02 4.64
CA GLU A 59 -10.08 -24.88 4.71
C GLU A 59 -9.60 -23.84 5.73
N ALA A 60 -9.13 -24.27 6.89
CA ALA A 60 -8.55 -23.37 7.89
C ALA A 60 -7.29 -22.67 7.39
N ALA A 61 -6.43 -23.34 6.62
CA ALA A 61 -5.24 -22.77 6.02
C ALA A 61 -5.58 -21.75 4.93
N ALA A 62 -6.56 -22.06 4.07
CA ALA A 62 -7.06 -21.15 3.04
C ALA A 62 -7.67 -19.87 3.66
N ASN A 63 -8.48 -20.03 4.71
CA ASN A 63 -9.07 -18.91 5.43
C ASN A 63 -8.02 -17.99 6.10
N ARG A 64 -6.95 -18.57 6.63
CA ARG A 64 -5.83 -17.78 7.17
C ARG A 64 -5.13 -16.97 6.08
N LYS A 65 -4.80 -17.59 4.95
CA LYS A 65 -4.19 -16.91 3.81
C LYS A 65 -5.08 -15.77 3.28
N LEU A 66 -6.38 -16.00 3.20
CA LEU A 66 -7.33 -14.97 2.80
C LEU A 66 -7.36 -13.80 3.79
N MET A 67 -7.36 -14.08 5.09
CA MET A 67 -7.32 -13.05 6.12
C MET A 67 -6.01 -12.26 6.07
N ASP A 68 -4.87 -12.93 5.86
CA ASP A 68 -3.57 -12.29 5.74
C ASP A 68 -3.48 -11.39 4.50
N ALA A 69 -4.07 -11.83 3.38
CA ALA A 69 -4.21 -11.00 2.19
C ALA A 69 -5.07 -9.74 2.46
N CYS A 70 -6.20 -9.89 3.16
CA CYS A 70 -7.06 -8.77 3.54
C CYS A 70 -6.35 -7.78 4.47
N LYS A 71 -5.54 -8.27 5.41
CA LYS A 71 -4.70 -7.42 6.27
C LYS A 71 -3.63 -6.67 5.47
N GLY A 72 -2.97 -7.35 4.52
CA GLY A 72 -2.02 -6.70 3.61
C GLY A 72 -2.67 -5.57 2.82
N PHE A 73 -3.90 -5.77 2.38
CA PHE A 73 -4.69 -4.74 1.70
C PHE A 73 -4.99 -3.55 2.60
N GLU A 74 -5.39 -3.80 3.84
CA GLU A 74 -5.65 -2.75 4.82
C GLU A 74 -4.41 -1.91 5.08
N THR A 75 -3.26 -2.55 5.26
CA THR A 75 -1.98 -1.86 5.48
C THR A 75 -1.60 -0.96 4.30
N MET A 76 -1.76 -1.45 3.08
CA MET A 76 -1.50 -0.66 1.88
C MET A 76 -2.44 0.54 1.76
N PHE A 77 -3.72 0.34 2.07
CA PHE A 77 -4.71 1.41 2.07
C PHE A 77 -4.39 2.47 3.13
N LEU A 78 -4.02 2.05 4.34
CA LEU A 78 -3.61 2.94 5.41
C LEU A 78 -2.37 3.75 5.03
N ASP A 79 -1.37 3.12 4.39
CA ASP A 79 -0.17 3.79 3.93
C ASP A 79 -0.50 4.86 2.86
N LEU A 80 -1.32 4.52 1.87
CA LEU A 80 -1.77 5.46 0.86
C LEU A 80 -2.53 6.64 1.47
N MET A 81 -3.48 6.35 2.37
CA MET A 81 -4.26 7.38 3.06
C MET A 81 -3.37 8.29 3.91
N TYR A 82 -2.43 7.71 4.66
CA TYR A 82 -1.51 8.44 5.50
C TYR A 82 -0.60 9.36 4.69
N ARG A 83 -0.06 8.87 3.56
CA ARG A 83 0.73 9.71 2.64
C ARG A 83 -0.08 10.88 2.08
N GLN A 84 -1.34 10.67 1.70
CA GLN A 84 -2.21 11.75 1.23
C GLN A 84 -2.48 12.79 2.33
N MET A 85 -2.75 12.35 3.55
CA MET A 85 -2.89 13.26 4.70
C MET A 85 -1.59 14.03 4.96
N ARG A 86 -0.44 13.37 4.84
CA ARG A 86 0.86 13.99 5.06
C ARG A 86 1.15 15.12 4.07
N GLN A 87 0.71 15.00 2.83
CA GLN A 87 0.86 16.03 1.80
C GLN A 87 0.10 17.32 2.15
N THR A 88 -0.94 17.23 2.98
CA THR A 88 -1.71 18.39 3.43
C THR A 88 -1.04 19.15 4.59
N VAL A 89 -0.04 18.53 5.23
CA VAL A 89 0.70 19.15 6.34
C VAL A 89 1.78 20.07 5.77
N PRO A 90 1.78 21.37 6.09
CA PRO A 90 2.83 22.27 5.63
C PRO A 90 4.20 21.81 6.15
N LYS A 91 5.15 21.69 5.25
CA LYS A 91 6.53 21.35 5.62
C LYS A 91 7.14 22.51 6.39
N SER A 92 7.67 22.23 7.58
CA SER A 92 8.38 23.24 8.36
C SER A 92 9.73 23.54 7.70
N THR A 93 9.98 24.80 7.40
CA THR A 93 11.23 25.27 6.79
C THR A 93 12.30 25.67 7.83
N LEU A 94 12.01 25.46 9.11
CA LEU A 94 12.86 25.93 10.22
C LEU A 94 14.24 25.26 10.28
N PHE A 95 14.40 24.05 9.75
CA PHE A 95 15.65 23.28 9.83
C PHE A 95 16.24 22.89 8.47
N GLY A 96 15.73 23.46 7.36
CA GLY A 96 16.10 23.03 6.02
C GLY A 96 15.48 21.65 5.69
N HIS A 97 15.20 21.39 4.43
CA HIS A 97 14.77 20.08 3.97
C HIS A 97 15.88 19.46 3.13
N ASP A 98 16.64 18.56 3.73
CA ASP A 98 17.55 17.67 3.02
C ASP A 98 16.82 16.40 2.59
N ASN A 99 17.28 15.78 1.50
CA ASN A 99 16.80 14.47 1.03
C ASN A 99 16.84 13.41 2.14
N THR A 100 17.72 13.54 3.10
CA THR A 100 17.86 12.65 4.26
C THR A 100 16.63 12.74 5.17
N ASP A 101 16.11 13.94 5.40
CA ASP A 101 14.92 14.14 6.23
C ASP A 101 13.68 13.52 5.60
N GLU A 102 13.52 13.60 4.29
CA GLU A 102 12.40 12.96 3.57
C GLU A 102 12.45 11.42 3.68
N ILE A 103 13.65 10.84 3.60
CA ILE A 103 13.84 9.39 3.76
C ILE A 103 13.49 8.96 5.19
N LEU A 104 14.00 9.68 6.20
CA LEU A 104 13.70 9.37 7.61
C LEU A 104 12.21 9.54 7.92
N GLU A 105 11.56 10.59 7.40
CA GLU A 105 10.13 10.78 7.52
C GLU A 105 9.35 9.63 6.89
N SER A 106 9.71 9.21 5.68
CA SER A 106 9.07 8.10 4.99
C SER A 106 9.22 6.78 5.76
N MET A 107 10.40 6.50 6.32
CA MET A 107 10.63 5.31 7.15
C MET A 107 9.80 5.35 8.44
N ARG A 108 9.76 6.49 9.11
CA ARG A 108 8.94 6.67 10.32
C ARG A 108 7.45 6.49 10.00
N ASP A 109 6.99 7.07 8.91
CA ASP A 109 5.60 7.01 8.50
C ASP A 109 5.18 5.58 8.15
N SER A 110 6.03 4.84 7.45
CA SER A 110 5.79 3.42 7.16
C SER A 110 5.74 2.56 8.45
N ALA A 111 6.67 2.79 9.38
CA ALA A 111 6.66 2.09 10.67
C ALA A 111 5.41 2.42 11.50
N LEU A 112 4.93 3.67 11.43
CA LEU A 112 3.69 4.06 12.10
C LEU A 112 2.48 3.34 11.51
N VAL A 113 2.36 3.28 10.17
CA VAL A 113 1.27 2.59 9.48
C VAL A 113 1.28 1.09 9.80
N GLU A 114 2.46 0.46 9.84
CA GLU A 114 2.60 -0.93 10.24
C GLU A 114 2.09 -1.17 11.67
N LYS A 115 2.48 -0.32 12.61
CA LYS A 115 1.99 -0.38 14.00
C LYS A 115 0.48 -0.13 14.11
N MET A 116 -0.07 0.76 13.32
CA MET A 116 -1.53 0.97 13.24
C MET A 116 -2.24 -0.28 12.71
N SER A 117 -1.69 -0.94 11.70
CA SER A 117 -2.25 -2.17 11.14
C SER A 117 -2.17 -3.33 12.15
N GLU A 118 -1.05 -3.49 12.86
CA GLU A 118 -0.88 -4.48 13.94
C GLU A 118 -1.85 -4.27 15.09
N ALA A 119 -2.12 -3.01 15.45
CA ALA A 119 -3.06 -2.65 16.52
C ALA A 119 -4.54 -2.92 16.19
N GLY A 120 -4.83 -3.41 14.98
CA GLY A 120 -6.17 -3.77 14.54
C GLY A 120 -6.69 -2.93 13.36
N GLY A 121 -5.90 -1.97 12.88
CA GLY A 121 -6.23 -1.16 11.71
C GLY A 121 -7.54 -0.38 11.86
N ILE A 122 -8.19 -0.15 10.74
CA ILE A 122 -9.52 0.48 10.66
C ILE A 122 -10.66 -0.54 10.49
N GLY A 123 -10.35 -1.84 10.48
CA GLY A 123 -11.30 -2.93 10.33
C GLY A 123 -11.70 -3.24 8.88
N LEU A 124 -10.99 -2.67 7.91
CA LEU A 124 -11.23 -2.93 6.48
C LEU A 124 -10.93 -4.39 6.13
N ALA A 125 -9.88 -4.97 6.68
CA ALA A 125 -9.51 -6.37 6.48
C ALA A 125 -10.64 -7.32 6.86
N LYS A 126 -11.25 -7.10 8.02
CA LYS A 126 -12.39 -7.91 8.49
C LYS A 126 -13.60 -7.75 7.57
N THR A 127 -13.93 -6.54 7.18
CA THR A 127 -15.07 -6.27 6.29
C THR A 127 -14.89 -6.93 4.93
N LEU A 128 -13.69 -6.85 4.35
CA LEU A 128 -13.35 -7.51 3.10
C LEU A 128 -13.42 -9.04 3.23
N TYR A 129 -12.85 -9.58 4.29
CA TYR A 129 -12.89 -11.01 4.57
C TYR A 129 -14.32 -11.54 4.66
N ASP A 130 -15.17 -10.87 5.45
CA ASP A 130 -16.56 -11.26 5.62
C ASP A 130 -17.35 -11.19 4.29
N GLN A 131 -17.05 -10.20 3.45
CA GLN A 131 -17.70 -10.05 2.15
C GLN A 131 -17.27 -11.14 1.17
N LEU A 132 -15.98 -11.43 1.08
CA LEU A 132 -15.44 -12.50 0.25
C LEU A 132 -15.94 -13.88 0.67
N GLN A 133 -16.04 -14.13 1.97
CA GLN A 133 -16.62 -15.36 2.51
C GLN A 133 -18.09 -15.52 2.12
N ARG A 134 -18.91 -14.46 2.21
CA ARG A 134 -20.32 -14.49 1.80
C ARG A 134 -20.47 -14.77 0.31
N GLU A 135 -19.64 -14.16 -0.53
CA GLU A 135 -19.66 -14.41 -1.97
C GLU A 135 -19.25 -15.85 -2.32
N ALA A 136 -18.21 -16.38 -1.66
CA ALA A 136 -17.81 -17.76 -1.82
C ALA A 136 -18.91 -18.73 -1.45
N HIS A 137 -19.62 -18.49 -0.33
CA HIS A 137 -20.75 -19.31 0.11
C HIS A 137 -21.94 -19.20 -0.84
N SER A 138 -22.28 -18.01 -1.33
CA SER A 138 -23.41 -17.83 -2.25
C SER A 138 -23.19 -18.53 -3.59
N LYS A 139 -21.95 -18.61 -4.07
CA LYS A 139 -21.59 -19.36 -5.28
C LYS A 139 -21.63 -20.89 -5.07
N LYS A 140 -21.30 -21.35 -3.86
CA LYS A 140 -21.35 -22.78 -3.50
C LYS A 140 -22.80 -23.32 -3.44
N VAL A 141 -23.77 -22.46 -3.12
CA VAL A 141 -25.19 -22.82 -3.02
C VAL A 141 -25.91 -22.83 -4.39
N LYS A 142 -25.38 -22.09 -5.39
CA LYS A 142 -25.97 -22.00 -6.74
C LYS A 142 -25.39 -22.99 -7.75
N ALA A 143 -24.41 -23.79 -7.36
CA ALA A 143 -23.79 -24.83 -8.18
C ALA A 143 -24.23 -26.24 -7.74
#